data_d95b32e9cc24094072de8e5e73c7bcc4
#
_entry.id   d95b32e9cc24094072de8e5e73c7bcc4
#
_cell.length_a   1.000
_cell.length_b   1.000
_cell.length_c   1.000
_cell.angle_alpha   90.00
_cell.angle_beta   90.00
_cell.angle_gamma   90.00
#
_symmetry.space_group_name_H-M   'P 1'
#
loop_
_entity.id
_entity.type
_entity.pdbx_description
1 polymer ?
#
loop_
_entity_poly.entity_id
_entity_poly.type
_entity_poly.pdbx_seq_one_letter_code
_entity_poly.pdbx_strand_id
1 'polypeptide(L)'
;MNTRTLGAHGPQVSEIGLGCMGMSDFYGPADESESIATIHAALDAGMTLLDTGDFYGSGHNELLIQKSLQGRDRQQVTLSVKFGGQRDPAGGFIGFDASPASVKNSLAYTLKRLGTDYVDIYRPARLDPRVPIEETVGAIAEMVQAGYVRYIGLSEVGAQTLRRAQAVHPICDLQIEYSLITRTLEAEILPTCRELGIGITAYGVLSRGLISGHYSKEQTISPTDFRARGPRFTGRNLDTNLALVDALRAVADAKRVTVAQIAIAWALGRGADIVPLVGARRRDRLAESLGAVDVTLTADDLTRIEQAVPLGAAAGERYDAHSLQSLDSELPRAEAGAR
;
A
#
# COMPACT_ATOMS: atom_id res chain seq x y z
N MET A 1 9.18 1.33 -18.68
CA MET A 1 8.90 0.59 -17.42
C MET A 1 8.25 -0.72 -17.78
N ASN A 2 8.63 -1.84 -17.13
CA ASN A 2 8.00 -3.13 -17.36
C ASN A 2 6.60 -3.17 -16.73
N THR A 3 5.81 -4.18 -17.11
CA THR A 3 4.47 -4.40 -16.55
C THR A 3 4.37 -5.73 -15.83
N ARG A 4 3.45 -5.82 -14.87
CA ARG A 4 3.09 -7.03 -14.13
C ARG A 4 1.57 -7.20 -14.14
N THR A 5 1.10 -8.43 -14.11
CA THR A 5 -0.32 -8.71 -13.93
C THR A 5 -0.61 -8.87 -12.45
N LEU A 6 -1.57 -8.12 -11.93
CA LEU A 6 -2.01 -8.26 -10.54
C LEU A 6 -2.91 -9.47 -10.40
N GLY A 7 -2.32 -10.58 -9.95
CA GLY A 7 -3.00 -11.87 -9.84
C GLY A 7 -3.39 -12.47 -11.19
N ALA A 8 -4.06 -13.61 -11.15
CA ALA A 8 -4.42 -14.37 -12.36
C ALA A 8 -5.51 -13.68 -13.20
N HIS A 9 -6.33 -12.81 -12.59
CA HIS A 9 -7.51 -12.21 -13.21
C HIS A 9 -7.54 -10.68 -13.13
N GLY A 10 -6.45 -10.05 -12.70
CA GLY A 10 -6.38 -8.62 -12.48
C GLY A 10 -5.80 -7.85 -13.66
N PRO A 11 -5.66 -6.53 -13.52
CA PRO A 11 -5.13 -5.67 -14.56
C PRO A 11 -3.63 -5.85 -14.76
N GLN A 12 -3.18 -5.54 -15.97
CA GLN A 12 -1.77 -5.26 -16.22
C GLN A 12 -1.44 -3.86 -15.71
N VAL A 13 -0.45 -3.76 -14.85
CA VAL A 13 0.01 -2.49 -14.27
C VAL A 13 1.53 -2.35 -14.42
N SER A 14 2.04 -1.14 -14.27
CA SER A 14 3.49 -0.92 -14.12
C SER A 14 4.04 -1.71 -12.94
N GLU A 15 5.28 -2.18 -13.05
CA GLU A 15 5.92 -3.00 -12.00
C GLU A 15 6.11 -2.28 -10.64
N ILE A 16 5.95 -0.95 -10.63
CA ILE A 16 5.85 -0.10 -9.43
C ILE A 16 4.61 0.78 -9.57
N GLY A 17 3.82 0.92 -8.49
CA GLY A 17 2.68 1.83 -8.40
C GLY A 17 2.99 3.05 -7.52
N LEU A 18 2.25 4.14 -7.70
CA LEU A 18 2.32 5.35 -6.89
C LEU A 18 1.24 5.37 -5.81
N GLY A 19 1.66 5.40 -4.55
CA GLY A 19 0.78 5.65 -3.41
C GLY A 19 0.60 7.15 -3.19
N CYS A 20 -0.64 7.64 -3.35
CA CYS A 20 -0.93 9.08 -3.29
C CYS A 20 -1.29 9.60 -1.89
N MET A 21 -1.41 8.72 -0.87
CA MET A 21 -1.83 9.06 0.50
C MET A 21 -1.09 10.25 1.08
N GLY A 22 0.23 10.27 0.97
CA GLY A 22 1.07 11.32 1.55
C GLY A 22 0.92 12.70 0.93
N MET A 23 0.20 12.82 -0.19
CA MET A 23 -0.12 14.09 -0.85
C MET A 23 -1.31 14.81 -0.21
N SER A 24 -2.02 14.17 0.71
CA SER A 24 -3.24 14.72 1.31
C SER A 24 -3.37 14.47 2.80
N ASP A 25 -2.68 13.47 3.36
CA ASP A 25 -2.92 13.02 4.74
C ASP A 25 -1.71 12.31 5.34
N PHE A 26 -1.74 12.07 6.64
CA PHE A 26 -0.87 11.22 7.46
C PHE A 26 0.58 11.71 7.67
N TYR A 27 1.21 12.42 6.74
CA TYR A 27 2.64 12.79 6.83
C TYR A 27 2.87 14.30 6.95
N GLY A 28 1.88 15.03 7.49
CA GLY A 28 1.91 16.48 7.57
C GLY A 28 1.58 17.15 6.22
N PRO A 29 1.73 18.50 6.13
CA PRO A 29 1.32 19.26 4.96
C PRO A 29 2.09 18.84 3.70
N ALA A 30 1.39 18.86 2.55
CA ALA A 30 1.96 18.65 1.24
C ALA A 30 1.62 19.84 0.33
N ASP A 31 2.49 20.15 -0.60
CA ASP A 31 2.24 21.14 -1.65
C ASP A 31 1.41 20.48 -2.76
N GLU A 32 0.26 21.09 -3.09
CA GLU A 32 -0.66 20.56 -4.10
C GLU A 32 -0.03 20.60 -5.49
N SER A 33 0.65 21.68 -5.84
CA SER A 33 1.26 21.87 -7.17
C SER A 33 2.39 20.84 -7.39
N GLU A 34 3.23 20.62 -6.36
CA GLU A 34 4.29 19.60 -6.42
C GLU A 34 3.70 18.18 -6.42
N SER A 35 2.60 17.95 -5.73
CA SER A 35 1.89 16.66 -5.75
C SER A 35 1.33 16.35 -7.14
N ILE A 36 0.70 17.31 -7.80
CA ILE A 36 0.22 17.19 -9.20
C ILE A 36 1.40 16.94 -10.13
N ALA A 37 2.49 17.72 -10.01
CA ALA A 37 3.69 17.54 -10.81
C ALA A 37 4.34 16.17 -10.60
N THR A 38 4.27 15.62 -9.38
CA THR A 38 4.76 14.29 -9.05
C THR A 38 3.91 13.20 -9.70
N ILE A 39 2.57 13.31 -9.69
CA ILE A 39 1.68 12.39 -10.40
C ILE A 39 1.96 12.44 -11.90
N HIS A 40 2.11 13.64 -12.49
CA HIS A 40 2.45 13.77 -13.90
C HIS A 40 3.78 13.10 -14.23
N ALA A 41 4.82 13.35 -13.44
CA ALA A 41 6.13 12.73 -13.63
C ALA A 41 6.07 11.19 -13.52
N ALA A 42 5.23 10.65 -12.64
CA ALA A 42 5.02 9.20 -12.51
C ALA A 42 4.38 8.62 -13.78
N LEU A 43 3.30 9.24 -14.26
CA LEU A 43 2.61 8.82 -15.48
C LEU A 43 3.51 8.94 -16.72
N ASP A 44 4.27 10.04 -16.83
CA ASP A 44 5.21 10.29 -17.95
C ASP A 44 6.38 9.29 -17.93
N ALA A 45 6.76 8.76 -16.75
CA ALA A 45 7.72 7.67 -16.59
C ALA A 45 7.14 6.28 -16.89
N GLY A 46 5.84 6.19 -17.21
CA GLY A 46 5.16 4.94 -17.53
C GLY A 46 4.59 4.19 -16.32
N MET A 47 4.47 4.82 -15.15
CA MET A 47 3.66 4.27 -14.05
C MET A 47 2.19 4.34 -14.43
N THR A 48 1.48 3.23 -14.29
CA THR A 48 0.04 3.17 -14.62
C THR A 48 -0.85 3.02 -13.40
N LEU A 49 -0.31 2.54 -12.27
CA LEU A 49 -1.07 2.29 -11.04
C LEU A 49 -0.98 3.49 -10.09
N LEU A 50 -2.11 4.16 -9.86
CA LEU A 50 -2.30 5.19 -8.84
C LEU A 50 -3.19 4.64 -7.72
N ASP A 51 -2.71 4.69 -6.48
CA ASP A 51 -3.44 4.18 -5.31
C ASP A 51 -3.90 5.33 -4.42
N THR A 52 -5.19 5.32 -4.07
CA THR A 52 -5.85 6.32 -3.22
C THR A 52 -6.86 5.68 -2.26
N GLY A 53 -7.56 6.50 -1.51
CA GLY A 53 -8.67 6.12 -0.63
C GLY A 53 -9.62 7.27 -0.40
N ASP A 54 -10.91 6.99 -0.29
CA ASP A 54 -11.99 7.96 -0.11
C ASP A 54 -11.83 8.81 1.16
N PHE A 55 -11.16 8.24 2.18
CA PHE A 55 -10.88 8.89 3.46
C PHE A 55 -9.55 9.65 3.49
N TYR A 56 -8.74 9.65 2.45
CA TYR A 56 -7.48 10.40 2.41
C TYR A 56 -7.76 11.89 2.28
N GLY A 57 -7.48 12.63 3.38
CA GLY A 57 -7.87 14.03 3.50
C GLY A 57 -9.36 14.24 3.29
N SER A 58 -10.22 13.28 3.72
CA SER A 58 -11.68 13.32 3.56
C SER A 58 -12.12 13.57 2.11
N GLY A 59 -11.51 12.87 1.15
CA GLY A 59 -11.80 12.99 -0.29
C GLY A 59 -10.89 13.96 -1.05
N HIS A 60 -10.06 14.76 -0.37
CA HIS A 60 -9.11 15.66 -1.04
C HIS A 60 -8.19 14.95 -2.02
N ASN A 61 -7.73 13.72 -1.68
CA ASN A 61 -6.80 12.97 -2.53
C ASN A 61 -7.43 12.57 -3.87
N GLU A 62 -8.69 12.21 -3.89
CA GLU A 62 -9.41 11.89 -5.12
C GLU A 62 -9.59 13.13 -6.00
N LEU A 63 -9.89 14.31 -5.42
CA LEU A 63 -9.94 15.58 -6.15
C LEU A 63 -8.58 15.99 -6.70
N LEU A 64 -7.49 15.74 -5.97
CA LEU A 64 -6.13 15.97 -6.43
C LEU A 64 -5.80 15.10 -7.65
N ILE A 65 -6.16 13.82 -7.61
CA ILE A 65 -5.99 12.90 -8.73
C ILE A 65 -6.85 13.33 -9.92
N GLN A 66 -8.10 13.72 -9.69
CA GLN A 66 -8.96 14.27 -10.75
C GLN A 66 -8.29 15.43 -11.48
N LYS A 67 -7.75 16.41 -10.75
CA LYS A 67 -7.02 17.55 -11.33
C LYS A 67 -5.81 17.07 -12.15
N SER A 68 -5.07 16.08 -11.63
CA SER A 68 -3.88 15.55 -12.28
C SER A 68 -4.18 14.78 -13.56
N LEU A 69 -5.38 14.23 -13.70
CA LEU A 69 -5.80 13.45 -14.87
C LEU A 69 -6.52 14.28 -15.94
N GLN A 70 -6.74 15.59 -15.72
CA GLN A 70 -7.33 16.47 -16.72
C GLN A 70 -6.50 16.47 -18.02
N GLY A 71 -7.16 16.17 -19.15
CA GLY A 71 -6.52 16.09 -20.46
C GLY A 71 -5.68 14.84 -20.72
N ARG A 72 -5.66 13.89 -19.78
CA ARG A 72 -5.00 12.58 -19.95
C ARG A 72 -6.03 11.48 -20.26
N ASP A 73 -5.59 10.48 -21.00
CA ASP A 73 -6.43 9.33 -21.30
C ASP A 73 -6.64 8.47 -20.04
N ARG A 74 -7.88 8.43 -19.55
CA ARG A 74 -8.28 7.66 -18.37
C ARG A 74 -7.98 6.17 -18.49
N GLN A 75 -8.00 5.62 -19.71
CA GLN A 75 -7.79 4.19 -19.95
C GLN A 75 -6.32 3.76 -19.74
N GLN A 76 -5.38 4.70 -19.75
CA GLN A 76 -3.98 4.41 -19.50
C GLN A 76 -3.62 4.39 -18.01
N VAL A 77 -4.58 4.69 -17.12
CA VAL A 77 -4.37 4.76 -15.67
C VAL A 77 -5.22 3.73 -14.97
N THR A 78 -4.60 2.91 -14.12
CA THR A 78 -5.27 2.00 -13.19
C THR A 78 -5.48 2.73 -11.88
N LEU A 79 -6.72 3.10 -11.57
CA LEU A 79 -7.10 3.71 -10.29
C LEU A 79 -7.47 2.62 -9.29
N SER A 80 -6.67 2.52 -8.23
CA SER A 80 -6.88 1.62 -7.09
C SER A 80 -7.41 2.42 -5.92
N VAL A 81 -8.64 2.17 -5.50
CA VAL A 81 -9.33 2.97 -4.49
C VAL A 81 -9.73 2.14 -3.28
N LYS A 82 -9.36 2.63 -2.09
CA LYS A 82 -9.84 2.11 -0.81
C LYS A 82 -11.05 2.90 -0.34
N PHE A 83 -12.01 2.20 0.28
CA PHE A 83 -13.20 2.83 0.86
C PHE A 83 -13.47 2.38 2.29
N GLY A 84 -14.36 3.08 2.96
CA GLY A 84 -14.99 2.68 4.21
C GLY A 84 -14.27 3.16 5.46
N GLY A 85 -13.15 3.87 5.35
CA GLY A 85 -12.54 4.54 6.50
C GLY A 85 -13.39 5.75 6.94
N GLN A 86 -13.97 5.67 8.14
CA GLN A 86 -14.85 6.72 8.65
C GLN A 86 -14.07 7.78 9.43
N ARG A 87 -14.43 9.06 9.21
CA ARG A 87 -13.83 10.19 9.92
C ARG A 87 -14.88 11.06 10.58
N ASP A 88 -14.53 11.63 11.71
CA ASP A 88 -15.30 12.69 12.34
C ASP A 88 -15.00 14.08 11.71
N PRO A 89 -15.77 15.13 12.04
CA PRO A 89 -15.53 16.47 11.52
C PRO A 89 -14.17 17.08 11.91
N ALA A 90 -13.52 16.57 12.95
CA ALA A 90 -12.17 16.97 13.37
C ALA A 90 -11.07 16.23 12.60
N GLY A 91 -11.44 15.28 11.73
CA GLY A 91 -10.52 14.46 10.95
C GLY A 91 -10.02 13.19 11.68
N GLY A 92 -10.52 12.90 12.87
CA GLY A 92 -10.21 11.69 13.62
C GLY A 92 -10.82 10.45 12.98
N PHE A 93 -10.16 9.30 13.08
CA PHE A 93 -10.75 8.01 12.69
C PHE A 93 -11.75 7.55 13.73
N ILE A 94 -12.95 7.14 13.28
CA ILE A 94 -14.04 6.62 14.14
C ILE A 94 -14.41 5.18 13.83
N GLY A 95 -13.80 4.56 12.85
CA GLY A 95 -14.00 3.16 12.51
C GLY A 95 -13.96 2.88 11.01
N PHE A 96 -14.46 1.69 10.67
CA PHE A 96 -14.60 1.26 9.28
C PHE A 96 -16.03 0.79 9.06
N ASP A 97 -16.55 1.02 7.84
CA ASP A 97 -17.84 0.53 7.38
C ASP A 97 -17.69 -0.10 6.00
N ALA A 98 -17.79 -1.43 5.94
CA ALA A 98 -17.73 -2.19 4.72
C ALA A 98 -19.09 -2.87 4.39
N SER A 99 -20.20 -2.35 4.96
CA SER A 99 -21.55 -2.81 4.65
C SER A 99 -21.91 -2.63 3.17
N PRO A 100 -22.82 -3.44 2.62
CA PRO A 100 -23.30 -3.29 1.24
C PRO A 100 -23.80 -1.86 0.91
N ALA A 101 -24.41 -1.17 1.86
CA ALA A 101 -24.82 0.21 1.69
C ALA A 101 -23.62 1.17 1.59
N SER A 102 -22.63 0.98 2.44
CA SER A 102 -21.38 1.77 2.43
C SER A 102 -20.59 1.55 1.15
N VAL A 103 -20.45 0.31 0.68
CA VAL A 103 -19.82 -0.01 -0.62
C VAL A 103 -20.37 0.86 -1.73
N LYS A 104 -21.71 0.88 -1.90
CA LYS A 104 -22.39 1.59 -2.98
C LYS A 104 -22.32 3.11 -2.81
N ASN A 105 -22.54 3.59 -1.59
CA ASN A 105 -22.55 5.02 -1.28
C ASN A 105 -21.15 5.65 -1.43
N SER A 106 -20.12 5.00 -0.87
CA SER A 106 -18.73 5.46 -0.99
C SER A 106 -18.29 5.49 -2.45
N LEU A 107 -18.62 4.45 -3.22
CA LEU A 107 -18.31 4.41 -4.66
C LEU A 107 -18.95 5.56 -5.43
N ALA A 108 -20.22 5.89 -5.14
CA ALA A 108 -20.92 7.00 -5.80
C ALA A 108 -20.21 8.33 -5.58
N TYR A 109 -19.74 8.60 -4.35
CA TYR A 109 -18.96 9.79 -4.05
C TYR A 109 -17.55 9.76 -4.65
N THR A 110 -16.89 8.61 -4.63
CA THR A 110 -15.58 8.37 -5.26
C THR A 110 -15.61 8.69 -6.75
N LEU A 111 -16.55 8.12 -7.49
CA LEU A 111 -16.72 8.38 -8.93
C LEU A 111 -16.94 9.88 -9.20
N LYS A 112 -17.74 10.54 -8.37
CA LYS A 112 -17.99 11.97 -8.49
C LYS A 112 -16.73 12.80 -8.25
N ARG A 113 -15.95 12.49 -7.19
CA ARG A 113 -14.72 13.23 -6.86
C ARG A 113 -13.60 12.96 -7.87
N LEU A 114 -13.46 11.73 -8.35
CA LEU A 114 -12.48 11.37 -9.39
C LEU A 114 -12.89 11.85 -10.79
N GLY A 115 -14.16 12.21 -11.01
CA GLY A 115 -14.67 12.65 -12.32
C GLY A 115 -14.60 11.57 -13.38
N THR A 116 -14.88 10.32 -13.00
CA THR A 116 -14.82 9.15 -13.89
C THR A 116 -16.05 8.26 -13.71
N ASP A 117 -16.37 7.45 -14.72
CA ASP A 117 -17.53 6.55 -14.69
C ASP A 117 -17.22 5.20 -14.03
N TYR A 118 -15.92 4.89 -13.80
CA TYR A 118 -15.49 3.64 -13.18
C TYR A 118 -14.16 3.80 -12.44
N VAL A 119 -13.92 2.90 -11.48
CA VAL A 119 -12.59 2.65 -10.89
C VAL A 119 -12.08 1.28 -11.30
N ASP A 120 -10.76 1.11 -11.37
CA ASP A 120 -10.20 -0.17 -11.81
C ASP A 120 -10.17 -1.18 -10.68
N ILE A 121 -9.64 -0.83 -9.52
CA ILE A 121 -9.61 -1.70 -8.35
C ILE A 121 -10.33 -1.02 -7.20
N TYR A 122 -11.30 -1.70 -6.61
CA TYR A 122 -12.06 -1.20 -5.46
C TYR A 122 -11.96 -2.18 -4.30
N ARG A 123 -11.66 -1.67 -3.09
CA ARG A 123 -11.40 -2.52 -1.93
C ARG A 123 -11.81 -1.86 -0.62
N PRO A 124 -12.28 -2.62 0.39
CA PRO A 124 -12.43 -2.10 1.75
C PRO A 124 -11.05 -1.76 2.33
N ALA A 125 -10.93 -0.63 3.02
CA ALA A 125 -9.68 -0.20 3.65
C ALA A 125 -9.21 -1.17 4.73
N ARG A 126 -10.16 -1.76 5.45
CA ARG A 126 -9.98 -2.80 6.47
C ARG A 126 -11.20 -3.72 6.49
N LEU A 127 -11.05 -4.89 7.08
CA LEU A 127 -12.17 -5.74 7.45
C LEU A 127 -13.06 -5.01 8.47
N ASP A 128 -14.37 -4.97 8.21
CA ASP A 128 -15.35 -4.55 9.21
C ASP A 128 -15.81 -5.82 9.97
N PRO A 129 -15.48 -5.97 11.24
CA PRO A 129 -15.81 -7.19 11.99
C PRO A 129 -17.33 -7.41 12.18
N ARG A 130 -18.14 -6.38 11.89
CA ARG A 130 -19.61 -6.44 12.00
C ARG A 130 -20.27 -6.96 10.71
N VAL A 131 -19.51 -7.03 9.61
CA VAL A 131 -20.02 -7.39 8.29
C VAL A 131 -19.25 -8.61 7.76
N PRO A 132 -19.90 -9.73 7.46
CA PRO A 132 -19.27 -10.86 6.81
C PRO A 132 -18.59 -10.41 5.52
N ILE A 133 -17.35 -10.87 5.28
CA ILE A 133 -16.59 -10.48 4.08
C ILE A 133 -17.34 -10.83 2.80
N GLU A 134 -18.15 -11.87 2.83
CA GLU A 134 -18.98 -12.33 1.72
C GLU A 134 -20.01 -11.26 1.30
N GLU A 135 -20.60 -10.55 2.26
CA GLU A 135 -21.54 -9.46 1.98
C GLU A 135 -20.85 -8.26 1.34
N THR A 136 -19.68 -7.90 1.89
CA THR A 136 -18.85 -6.82 1.32
C THR A 136 -18.46 -7.13 -0.12
N VAL A 137 -17.89 -8.32 -0.36
CA VAL A 137 -17.43 -8.74 -1.69
C VAL A 137 -18.61 -8.90 -2.64
N GLY A 138 -19.74 -9.45 -2.17
CA GLY A 138 -20.98 -9.55 -2.94
C GLY A 138 -21.47 -8.18 -3.43
N ALA A 139 -21.46 -7.18 -2.56
CA ALA A 139 -21.87 -5.82 -2.91
C ALA A 139 -20.90 -5.16 -3.93
N ILE A 140 -19.58 -5.41 -3.81
CA ILE A 140 -18.63 -4.93 -4.82
C ILE A 140 -18.83 -5.68 -6.15
N ALA A 141 -19.12 -6.98 -6.12
CA ALA A 141 -19.40 -7.78 -7.33
C ALA A 141 -20.63 -7.25 -8.10
N GLU A 142 -21.66 -6.77 -7.39
CA GLU A 142 -22.77 -6.07 -8.04
C GLU A 142 -22.31 -4.79 -8.77
N MET A 143 -21.33 -4.06 -8.20
CA MET A 143 -20.75 -2.86 -8.84
C MET A 143 -19.87 -3.23 -10.03
N VAL A 144 -19.21 -4.39 -10.00
CA VAL A 144 -18.49 -4.94 -11.16
C VAL A 144 -19.48 -5.27 -12.28
N GLN A 145 -20.58 -5.96 -11.96
CA GLN A 145 -21.64 -6.27 -12.91
C GLN A 145 -22.27 -5.04 -13.56
N ALA A 146 -22.41 -3.96 -12.76
CA ALA A 146 -22.95 -2.68 -13.23
C ALA A 146 -21.92 -1.83 -14.03
N GLY A 147 -20.65 -2.24 -14.08
CA GLY A 147 -19.59 -1.58 -14.84
C GLY A 147 -18.91 -0.42 -14.13
N TYR A 148 -19.22 -0.16 -12.85
CA TYR A 148 -18.60 0.91 -12.05
C TYR A 148 -17.25 0.52 -11.45
N VAL A 149 -16.99 -0.77 -11.32
CA VAL A 149 -15.74 -1.36 -10.82
C VAL A 149 -15.26 -2.39 -11.81
N ARG A 150 -13.95 -2.48 -12.06
CA ARG A 150 -13.39 -3.53 -12.94
C ARG A 150 -12.91 -4.75 -12.18
N TYR A 151 -12.24 -4.55 -11.03
CA TYR A 151 -11.63 -5.61 -10.23
C TYR A 151 -11.85 -5.37 -8.75
N ILE A 152 -11.96 -6.46 -8.00
CA ILE A 152 -12.05 -6.44 -6.54
C ILE A 152 -10.68 -6.69 -5.95
N GLY A 153 -10.22 -5.80 -5.05
CA GLY A 153 -9.06 -6.02 -4.21
C GLY A 153 -9.45 -6.14 -2.74
N LEU A 154 -8.50 -6.56 -1.91
CA LEU A 154 -8.62 -6.55 -0.45
C LEU A 154 -7.46 -5.82 0.18
N SER A 155 -7.56 -5.46 1.47
CA SER A 155 -6.50 -4.78 2.21
C SER A 155 -6.39 -5.34 3.63
N GLU A 156 -5.16 -5.75 4.02
CA GLU A 156 -4.81 -6.16 5.38
C GLU A 156 -5.70 -7.26 5.96
N VAL A 157 -6.00 -8.27 5.14
CA VAL A 157 -6.78 -9.44 5.57
C VAL A 157 -5.92 -10.70 5.65
N GLY A 158 -6.30 -11.63 6.53
CA GLY A 158 -5.64 -12.90 6.76
C GLY A 158 -6.02 -13.95 5.71
N ALA A 159 -5.31 -15.09 5.74
CA ALA A 159 -5.46 -16.18 4.78
C ALA A 159 -6.89 -16.77 4.74
N GLN A 160 -7.53 -16.90 5.90
CA GLN A 160 -8.90 -17.42 5.97
C GLN A 160 -9.91 -16.46 5.28
N THR A 161 -9.78 -15.16 5.55
CA THR A 161 -10.64 -14.14 4.93
C THR A 161 -10.43 -14.10 3.42
N LEU A 162 -9.18 -14.24 2.94
CA LEU A 162 -8.88 -14.35 1.50
C LEU A 162 -9.63 -15.50 0.85
N ARG A 163 -9.61 -16.70 1.45
CA ARG A 163 -10.31 -17.88 0.92
C ARG A 163 -11.82 -17.68 0.86
N ARG A 164 -12.40 -17.10 1.90
CA ARG A 164 -13.84 -16.77 1.96
C ARG A 164 -14.23 -15.76 0.90
N ALA A 165 -13.45 -14.68 0.77
CA ALA A 165 -13.69 -13.64 -0.24
C ALA A 165 -13.57 -14.18 -1.66
N GLN A 166 -12.53 -14.96 -1.95
CA GLN A 166 -12.28 -15.57 -3.27
C GLN A 166 -13.40 -16.53 -3.69
N ALA A 167 -14.07 -17.18 -2.72
CA ALA A 167 -15.20 -18.07 -2.99
C ALA A 167 -16.46 -17.31 -3.48
N VAL A 168 -16.57 -16.00 -3.20
CA VAL A 168 -17.68 -15.16 -3.65
C VAL A 168 -17.43 -14.57 -5.04
N HIS A 169 -16.24 -14.02 -5.24
CA HIS A 169 -15.84 -13.40 -6.51
C HIS A 169 -14.29 -13.41 -6.61
N PRO A 170 -13.72 -13.55 -7.81
CA PRO A 170 -12.28 -13.46 -8.01
C PRO A 170 -11.71 -12.15 -7.43
N ILE A 171 -10.66 -12.28 -6.60
CA ILE A 171 -9.91 -11.18 -6.02
C ILE A 171 -8.64 -10.96 -6.84
N CYS A 172 -8.41 -9.76 -7.36
CA CYS A 172 -7.24 -9.49 -8.18
C CYS A 172 -5.98 -9.31 -7.33
N ASP A 173 -6.07 -8.62 -6.20
CA ASP A 173 -4.91 -8.38 -5.35
C ASP A 173 -5.26 -8.20 -3.86
N LEU A 174 -4.25 -8.46 -3.02
CA LEU A 174 -4.21 -8.06 -1.63
C LEU A 174 -3.23 -6.90 -1.48
N GLN A 175 -3.70 -5.75 -1.00
CA GLN A 175 -2.84 -4.67 -0.57
C GLN A 175 -2.44 -4.86 0.91
N ILE A 176 -1.15 -5.12 1.15
CA ILE A 176 -0.62 -5.43 2.48
C ILE A 176 0.77 -4.81 2.67
N GLU A 177 1.12 -4.45 3.91
CA GLU A 177 2.47 -3.96 4.21
C GLU A 177 3.51 -5.04 3.97
N TYR A 178 4.47 -4.76 3.08
CA TYR A 178 5.58 -5.66 2.81
C TYR A 178 6.87 -4.88 2.57
N SER A 179 7.87 -5.15 3.39
CA SER A 179 9.18 -4.50 3.32
C SER A 179 10.23 -5.38 3.98
N LEU A 180 11.50 -4.98 3.90
CA LEU A 180 12.62 -5.64 4.58
C LEU A 180 12.38 -5.85 6.09
N ILE A 181 11.64 -4.94 6.74
CA ILE A 181 11.36 -4.97 8.18
C ILE A 181 9.91 -5.34 8.54
N THR A 182 9.10 -5.73 7.55
CA THR A 182 7.73 -6.24 7.75
C THR A 182 7.52 -7.40 6.79
N ARG A 183 7.67 -8.64 7.30
CA ARG A 183 7.69 -9.87 6.49
C ARG A 183 6.74 -10.94 7.02
N THR A 184 5.85 -10.61 7.96
CA THR A 184 4.92 -11.56 8.60
C THR A 184 4.01 -12.28 7.60
N LEU A 185 3.64 -11.62 6.47
CA LEU A 185 2.83 -12.23 5.42
C LEU A 185 3.50 -13.45 4.75
N GLU A 186 4.84 -13.57 4.80
CA GLU A 186 5.57 -14.66 4.13
C GLU A 186 5.20 -16.04 4.70
N ALA A 187 4.77 -16.12 5.96
CA ALA A 187 4.47 -17.38 6.64
C ALA A 187 3.21 -18.07 6.10
N GLU A 188 2.16 -17.31 5.79
CA GLU A 188 0.86 -17.89 5.42
C GLU A 188 0.13 -17.09 4.33
N ILE A 189 0.05 -15.77 4.46
CA ILE A 189 -0.75 -14.91 3.58
C ILE A 189 -0.22 -14.94 2.14
N LEU A 190 1.09 -14.77 1.95
CA LEU A 190 1.71 -14.81 0.62
C LEU A 190 1.58 -16.17 -0.06
N PRO A 191 1.84 -17.31 0.61
CA PRO A 191 1.53 -18.64 0.05
C PRO A 191 0.07 -18.80 -0.34
N THR A 192 -0.87 -18.32 0.50
CA THR A 192 -2.32 -18.37 0.20
C THR A 192 -2.69 -17.52 -1.01
N CYS A 193 -2.14 -16.31 -1.12
CA CYS A 193 -2.35 -15.47 -2.30
C CYS A 193 -1.87 -16.18 -3.58
N ARG A 194 -0.70 -16.79 -3.55
CA ARG A 194 -0.16 -17.55 -4.69
C ARG A 194 -1.00 -18.77 -5.06
N GLU A 195 -1.48 -19.52 -4.07
CA GLU A 195 -2.40 -20.64 -4.27
C GLU A 195 -3.69 -20.19 -4.96
N LEU A 196 -4.25 -19.05 -4.55
CA LEU A 196 -5.51 -18.52 -5.05
C LEU A 196 -5.35 -17.66 -6.34
N GLY A 197 -4.12 -17.43 -6.80
CA GLY A 197 -3.84 -16.57 -7.95
C GLY A 197 -4.09 -15.09 -7.68
N ILE A 198 -3.97 -14.64 -6.42
CA ILE A 198 -4.13 -13.25 -5.97
C ILE A 198 -2.77 -12.55 -6.00
N GLY A 199 -2.69 -11.37 -6.64
CA GLY A 199 -1.48 -10.54 -6.63
C GLY A 199 -1.28 -9.81 -5.30
N ILE A 200 -0.09 -9.26 -5.09
CA ILE A 200 0.23 -8.45 -3.92
C ILE A 200 0.54 -7.02 -4.36
N THR A 201 -0.21 -6.05 -3.87
CA THR A 201 0.18 -4.64 -3.89
C THR A 201 0.88 -4.33 -2.56
N ALA A 202 2.22 -4.31 -2.58
CA ALA A 202 3.05 -4.17 -1.39
C ALA A 202 3.19 -2.70 -1.01
N TYR A 203 2.42 -2.21 -0.02
CA TYR A 203 2.63 -0.86 0.48
C TYR A 203 3.66 -0.83 1.61
N GLY A 204 4.13 0.37 1.94
CA GLY A 204 5.09 0.55 3.02
C GLY A 204 6.48 -0.05 2.74
N VAL A 205 6.85 -0.23 1.49
CA VAL A 205 8.14 -0.81 1.08
C VAL A 205 9.35 -0.06 1.64
N LEU A 206 9.20 1.23 1.94
CA LEU A 206 10.19 2.05 2.65
C LEU A 206 9.86 2.22 4.14
N SER A 207 8.92 1.43 4.68
CA SER A 207 8.46 1.52 6.08
C SER A 207 8.20 2.97 6.53
N ARG A 208 7.35 3.68 5.77
CA ARG A 208 6.99 5.09 6.00
C ARG A 208 8.20 6.03 5.97
N GLY A 209 9.23 5.68 5.19
CA GLY A 209 10.47 6.43 5.05
C GLY A 209 11.57 6.03 6.03
N LEU A 210 11.34 5.15 6.99
CA LEU A 210 12.34 4.70 7.95
C LEU A 210 13.54 4.04 7.25
N ILE A 211 13.28 3.15 6.29
CA ILE A 211 14.32 2.48 5.50
C ILE A 211 14.55 3.13 4.12
N SER A 212 14.34 4.45 4.04
CA SER A 212 14.67 5.20 2.83
C SER A 212 16.13 5.67 2.77
N GLY A 213 16.83 5.63 3.90
CA GLY A 213 18.16 6.25 4.05
C GLY A 213 18.14 7.76 4.28
N HIS A 214 16.94 8.39 4.31
CA HIS A 214 16.76 9.84 4.51
C HIS A 214 16.18 10.21 5.87
N TYR A 215 15.78 9.23 6.65
CA TYR A 215 15.25 9.47 7.99
C TYR A 215 16.41 9.65 8.98
N SER A 216 16.32 10.66 9.83
CA SER A 216 17.29 10.89 10.90
C SER A 216 16.59 11.28 12.20
N LYS A 217 17.32 11.17 13.33
CA LYS A 217 16.81 11.53 14.67
C LYS A 217 16.58 13.04 14.83
N GLU A 218 17.32 13.85 14.08
CA GLU A 218 17.21 15.30 14.09
C GLU A 218 15.99 15.81 13.33
N GLN A 219 15.34 14.93 12.58
CA GLN A 219 14.14 15.29 11.82
C GLN A 219 12.98 15.60 12.77
N THR A 220 12.55 16.85 12.77
CA THR A 220 11.33 17.25 13.49
C THR A 220 10.11 16.67 12.79
N ILE A 221 9.40 15.80 13.49
CA ILE A 221 8.12 15.23 13.03
C ILE A 221 7.00 16.08 13.62
N SER A 222 6.07 16.55 12.76
CA SER A 222 4.86 17.24 13.21
C SER A 222 4.04 16.32 14.14
N PRO A 223 3.41 16.85 15.21
CA PRO A 223 2.49 16.07 16.03
C PRO A 223 1.31 15.45 15.26
N THR A 224 0.97 16.02 14.10
CA THR A 224 -0.05 15.51 13.18
C THR A 224 0.46 14.43 12.23
N ASP A 225 1.77 14.20 12.18
CA ASP A 225 2.37 13.13 11.40
C ASP A 225 2.16 11.79 12.12
N PHE A 226 1.60 10.84 11.43
CA PHE A 226 1.32 9.50 11.95
C PHE A 226 2.56 8.82 12.57
N ARG A 227 3.76 9.09 12.04
CA ARG A 227 5.03 8.53 12.53
C ARG A 227 5.36 8.95 13.95
N ALA A 228 4.87 10.11 14.41
CA ALA A 228 5.10 10.60 15.78
C ALA A 228 4.59 9.63 16.87
N ARG A 229 3.61 8.80 16.53
CA ARG A 229 3.04 7.77 17.43
C ARG A 229 3.45 6.34 17.07
N GLY A 230 4.22 6.18 16.00
CA GLY A 230 4.64 4.87 15.51
C GLY A 230 5.69 4.22 16.41
N PRO A 231 5.47 3.00 16.93
CA PRO A 231 6.43 2.35 17.83
C PRO A 231 7.84 2.21 17.25
N ARG A 232 7.97 2.06 15.94
CA ARG A 232 9.26 1.96 15.23
C ARG A 232 10.04 3.28 15.18
N PHE A 233 9.38 4.41 15.43
CA PHE A 233 9.92 5.76 15.27
C PHE A 233 10.28 6.44 16.59
N THR A 234 10.15 5.76 17.72
CA THR A 234 10.31 6.35 19.04
C THR A 234 11.36 5.64 19.89
N GLY A 235 12.07 6.41 20.70
CA GLY A 235 13.00 5.91 21.71
C GLY A 235 14.05 4.94 21.18
N ARG A 236 14.35 3.89 21.94
CA ARG A 236 15.34 2.86 21.60
C ARG A 236 14.97 2.06 20.34
N ASN A 237 13.68 1.94 20.01
CA ASN A 237 13.25 1.26 18.80
C ASN A 237 13.77 1.99 17.56
N LEU A 238 13.70 3.32 17.54
CA LEU A 238 14.25 4.12 16.45
C LEU A 238 15.77 3.90 16.31
N ASP A 239 16.49 3.86 17.43
CA ASP A 239 17.95 3.64 17.43
C ASP A 239 18.30 2.29 16.80
N THR A 240 17.61 1.23 17.22
CA THR A 240 17.79 -0.13 16.67
C THR A 240 17.48 -0.15 15.17
N ASN A 241 16.38 0.47 14.76
CA ASN A 241 15.95 0.46 13.36
C ASN A 241 16.89 1.28 12.46
N LEU A 242 17.43 2.39 12.95
CA LEU A 242 18.43 3.17 12.20
C LEU A 242 19.76 2.40 12.04
N ALA A 243 20.15 1.59 13.02
CA ALA A 243 21.31 0.71 12.87
C ALA A 243 21.13 -0.33 11.75
N LEU A 244 19.89 -0.84 11.54
CA LEU A 244 19.57 -1.70 10.37
C LEU A 244 19.71 -0.92 9.05
N VAL A 245 19.28 0.34 9.03
CA VAL A 245 19.42 1.21 7.85
C VAL A 245 20.89 1.45 7.52
N ASP A 246 21.73 1.68 8.52
CA ASP A 246 23.19 1.89 8.34
C ASP A 246 23.87 0.62 7.83
N ALA A 247 23.47 -0.55 8.33
CA ALA A 247 23.96 -1.84 7.81
C ALA A 247 23.54 -2.04 6.34
N LEU A 248 22.29 -1.69 5.98
CA LEU A 248 21.78 -1.76 4.61
C LEU A 248 22.49 -0.76 3.69
N ARG A 249 22.93 0.41 4.22
CA ARG A 249 23.69 1.42 3.48
C ARG A 249 25.00 0.84 2.92
N ALA A 250 25.68 0.00 3.67
CA ALA A 250 26.91 -0.66 3.19
C ALA A 250 26.66 -1.51 1.94
N VAL A 251 25.48 -2.14 1.83
CA VAL A 251 25.08 -2.89 0.62
C VAL A 251 24.77 -1.94 -0.53
N ALA A 252 24.04 -0.85 -0.24
CA ALA A 252 23.68 0.16 -1.22
C ALA A 252 24.93 0.84 -1.84
N ASP A 253 25.88 1.24 -0.99
CA ASP A 253 27.14 1.88 -1.40
C ASP A 253 27.99 0.95 -2.29
N ALA A 254 28.08 -0.34 -1.96
CA ALA A 254 28.79 -1.32 -2.77
C ALA A 254 28.18 -1.46 -4.17
N LYS A 255 26.88 -1.26 -4.31
CA LYS A 255 26.16 -1.28 -5.59
C LYS A 255 26.05 0.11 -6.23
N ARG A 256 26.50 1.19 -5.57
CA ARG A 256 26.38 2.58 -6.02
C ARG A 256 24.93 3.01 -6.27
N VAL A 257 24.04 2.58 -5.40
CA VAL A 257 22.61 2.94 -5.39
C VAL A 257 22.20 3.44 -4.02
N THR A 258 20.97 3.93 -3.87
CA THR A 258 20.49 4.39 -2.56
C THR A 258 19.87 3.25 -1.74
N VAL A 259 19.75 3.46 -0.43
CA VAL A 259 19.06 2.52 0.47
C VAL A 259 17.60 2.32 0.02
N ALA A 260 16.92 3.40 -0.39
CA ALA A 260 15.56 3.32 -0.92
C ALA A 260 15.49 2.41 -2.16
N GLN A 261 16.45 2.54 -3.08
CA GLN A 261 16.52 1.69 -4.28
C GLN A 261 16.75 0.22 -3.94
N ILE A 262 17.62 -0.10 -2.96
CA ILE A 262 17.80 -1.48 -2.47
C ILE A 262 16.48 -2.04 -1.92
N ALA A 263 15.78 -1.27 -1.06
CA ALA A 263 14.55 -1.73 -0.43
C ALA A 263 13.43 -1.99 -1.45
N ILE A 264 13.28 -1.12 -2.45
CA ILE A 264 12.29 -1.28 -3.53
C ILE A 264 12.68 -2.45 -4.45
N ALA A 265 13.96 -2.55 -4.87
CA ALA A 265 14.45 -3.63 -5.71
C ALA A 265 14.32 -4.99 -5.02
N TRP A 266 14.54 -5.05 -3.70
CA TRP A 266 14.30 -6.25 -2.92
C TRP A 266 12.82 -6.67 -2.99
N ALA A 267 11.88 -5.75 -2.80
CA ALA A 267 10.45 -6.04 -2.89
C ALA A 267 10.05 -6.50 -4.30
N LEU A 268 10.57 -5.84 -5.35
CA LEU A 268 10.39 -6.24 -6.75
C LEU A 268 10.90 -7.68 -7.02
N GLY A 269 12.01 -8.06 -6.40
CA GLY A 269 12.64 -9.36 -6.54
C GLY A 269 11.92 -10.51 -5.82
N ARG A 270 10.90 -10.24 -4.98
CA ARG A 270 10.19 -11.27 -4.21
C ARG A 270 9.19 -12.09 -5.02
N GLY A 271 8.85 -11.64 -6.22
CA GLY A 271 7.98 -12.37 -7.15
C GLY A 271 7.39 -11.47 -8.22
N ALA A 272 7.03 -12.04 -9.37
CA ALA A 272 6.32 -11.32 -10.43
C ALA A 272 4.86 -10.98 -10.04
N ASP A 273 4.36 -11.63 -9.02
CA ASP A 273 3.05 -11.45 -8.39
C ASP A 273 3.00 -10.28 -7.39
N ILE A 274 4.13 -9.59 -7.16
CA ILE A 274 4.26 -8.50 -6.19
C ILE A 274 4.52 -7.18 -6.92
N VAL A 275 3.69 -6.17 -6.67
CA VAL A 275 3.83 -4.80 -7.18
C VAL A 275 4.08 -3.87 -6.00
N PRO A 276 5.30 -3.36 -5.82
CA PRO A 276 5.59 -2.34 -4.81
C PRO A 276 4.82 -1.05 -5.07
N LEU A 277 4.21 -0.52 -4.00
CA LEU A 277 3.55 0.77 -4.00
C LEU A 277 4.44 1.78 -3.29
N VAL A 278 5.05 2.67 -4.05
CA VAL A 278 5.95 3.69 -3.52
C VAL A 278 5.17 4.97 -3.20
N GLY A 279 5.37 5.52 -2.00
CA GLY A 279 4.84 6.82 -1.62
C GLY A 279 5.84 7.91 -1.97
N ALA A 280 5.47 8.81 -2.87
CA ALA A 280 6.26 10.00 -3.18
C ALA A 280 5.31 11.20 -3.33
N ARG A 281 5.65 12.32 -2.70
CA ARG A 281 4.94 13.59 -2.83
C ARG A 281 5.83 14.72 -3.38
N ARG A 282 7.01 14.33 -3.88
CA ARG A 282 8.00 15.19 -4.52
C ARG A 282 8.69 14.44 -5.65
N ARG A 283 8.95 15.13 -6.74
CA ARG A 283 9.56 14.55 -7.95
C ARG A 283 10.95 13.98 -7.73
N ASP A 284 11.76 14.57 -6.82
CA ASP A 284 13.09 14.05 -6.50
C ASP A 284 13.03 12.67 -5.82
N ARG A 285 12.05 12.46 -4.93
CA ARG A 285 11.81 11.16 -4.27
C ARG A 285 11.20 10.13 -5.22
N LEU A 286 10.36 10.57 -6.12
CA LEU A 286 9.84 9.71 -7.18
C LEU A 286 10.98 9.25 -8.11
N ALA A 287 11.82 10.16 -8.57
CA ALA A 287 12.96 9.83 -9.45
C ALA A 287 13.92 8.83 -8.79
N GLU A 288 14.22 9.01 -7.50
CA GLU A 288 14.99 8.04 -6.72
C GLU A 288 14.33 6.66 -6.71
N SER A 289 13.03 6.61 -6.44
CA SER A 289 12.28 5.33 -6.38
C SER A 289 12.21 4.64 -7.75
N LEU A 290 12.05 5.41 -8.82
CA LEU A 290 12.02 4.88 -10.19
C LEU A 290 13.36 4.23 -10.57
N GLY A 291 14.49 4.74 -10.10
CA GLY A 291 15.80 4.12 -10.35
C GLY A 291 15.95 2.71 -9.76
N ALA A 292 15.03 2.28 -8.90
CA ALA A 292 15.06 0.92 -8.33
C ALA A 292 14.75 -0.17 -9.36
N VAL A 293 14.05 0.14 -10.45
CA VAL A 293 13.69 -0.85 -11.50
C VAL A 293 14.91 -1.35 -12.25
N ASP A 294 15.98 -0.56 -12.29
CA ASP A 294 17.24 -0.89 -12.96
C ASP A 294 18.23 -1.63 -12.03
N VAL A 295 17.87 -1.79 -10.74
CA VAL A 295 18.74 -2.44 -9.75
C VAL A 295 18.54 -3.95 -9.77
N THR A 296 19.52 -4.66 -10.31
CA THR A 296 19.55 -6.13 -10.24
C THR A 296 20.26 -6.57 -8.96
N LEU A 297 19.57 -7.36 -8.11
CA LEU A 297 20.12 -7.96 -6.90
C LEU A 297 20.58 -9.40 -7.21
N THR A 298 21.87 -9.68 -7.01
CA THR A 298 22.42 -11.02 -7.10
C THR A 298 22.10 -11.85 -5.86
N ALA A 299 22.35 -13.16 -5.88
CA ALA A 299 22.22 -14.03 -4.71
C ALA A 299 23.12 -13.58 -3.54
N ASP A 300 24.32 -13.08 -3.84
CA ASP A 300 25.23 -12.51 -2.84
C ASP A 300 24.66 -11.23 -2.23
N ASP A 301 24.11 -10.33 -3.05
CA ASP A 301 23.44 -9.12 -2.57
C ASP A 301 22.27 -9.45 -1.63
N LEU A 302 21.44 -10.44 -2.02
CA LEU A 302 20.31 -10.87 -1.17
C LEU A 302 20.80 -11.46 0.15
N THR A 303 21.89 -12.23 0.15
CA THR A 303 22.52 -12.75 1.38
C THR A 303 23.00 -11.61 2.27
N ARG A 304 23.67 -10.60 1.70
CA ARG A 304 24.16 -9.43 2.45
C ARG A 304 23.01 -8.57 2.99
N ILE A 305 21.93 -8.43 2.21
CA ILE A 305 20.72 -7.73 2.67
C ILE A 305 20.08 -8.48 3.86
N GLU A 306 19.99 -9.81 3.79
CA GLU A 306 19.44 -10.63 4.89
C GLU A 306 20.31 -10.56 6.16
N GLN A 307 21.63 -10.47 6.01
CA GLN A 307 22.55 -10.26 7.12
C GLN A 307 22.43 -8.86 7.72
N ALA A 308 22.22 -7.83 6.88
CA ALA A 308 22.04 -6.45 7.32
C ALA A 308 20.68 -6.23 8.02
N VAL A 309 19.62 -6.90 7.54
CA VAL A 309 18.25 -6.79 8.05
C VAL A 309 17.68 -8.21 8.24
N PRO A 310 18.08 -8.95 9.28
CA PRO A 310 17.55 -10.28 9.55
C PRO A 310 16.04 -10.27 9.79
N LEU A 311 15.38 -11.36 9.48
CA LEU A 311 13.95 -11.53 9.76
C LEU A 311 13.67 -11.29 11.24
N GLY A 312 12.71 -10.39 11.54
CA GLY A 312 12.32 -10.04 12.90
C GLY A 312 13.26 -9.08 13.62
N ALA A 313 14.31 -8.53 12.97
CA ALA A 313 15.27 -7.62 13.59
C ALA A 313 14.68 -6.22 13.89
N ALA A 314 13.58 -5.84 13.24
CA ALA A 314 12.95 -4.54 13.47
C ALA A 314 12.40 -4.42 14.91
N ALA A 315 12.74 -3.33 15.59
CA ALA A 315 12.25 -3.04 16.92
C ALA A 315 10.94 -2.25 16.86
N GLY A 316 9.96 -2.69 17.63
CA GLY A 316 8.62 -2.10 17.71
C GLY A 316 7.68 -2.59 16.61
N GLU A 317 6.41 -2.61 16.96
CA GLU A 317 5.33 -3.01 16.06
C GLU A 317 5.15 -1.99 14.91
N ARG A 318 4.60 -2.44 13.79
CA ARG A 318 4.36 -1.60 12.60
C ARG A 318 3.27 -0.55 12.81
N TYR A 319 2.39 -0.78 13.76
CA TYR A 319 1.33 0.14 14.22
C TYR A 319 1.27 0.16 15.74
N ASP A 320 0.59 1.15 16.32
CA ASP A 320 0.22 1.14 17.72
C ASP A 320 -0.81 0.03 18.03
N ALA A 321 -0.95 -0.34 19.29
CA ALA A 321 -1.79 -1.47 19.72
C ALA A 321 -3.27 -1.33 19.32
N HIS A 322 -3.80 -0.10 19.26
CA HIS A 322 -5.18 0.13 18.83
C HIS A 322 -5.34 -0.12 17.32
N SER A 323 -4.43 0.42 16.51
CA SER A 323 -4.45 0.25 15.06
C SER A 323 -4.22 -1.21 14.64
N LEU A 324 -3.37 -1.97 15.37
CA LEU A 324 -3.16 -3.41 15.12
C LEU A 324 -4.44 -4.23 15.23
N GLN A 325 -5.35 -3.88 16.15
CA GLN A 325 -6.62 -4.59 16.31
C GLN A 325 -7.54 -4.51 15.08
N SER A 326 -7.32 -3.53 14.21
CA SER A 326 -8.08 -3.38 12.96
C SER A 326 -7.50 -4.18 11.78
N LEU A 327 -6.41 -4.92 12.00
CA LEU A 327 -5.70 -5.66 10.96
C LEU A 327 -6.00 -7.16 11.11
N ASP A 328 -6.89 -7.68 10.28
CA ASP A 328 -7.20 -9.12 10.22
C ASP A 328 -5.95 -9.95 9.88
N SER A 329 -5.00 -9.36 9.15
CA SER A 329 -3.70 -9.95 8.82
C SER A 329 -2.79 -10.23 10.03
N GLU A 330 -3.05 -9.59 11.19
CA GLU A 330 -2.26 -9.72 12.42
C GLU A 330 -2.99 -10.50 13.52
N LEU A 331 -4.26 -10.85 13.30
CA LEU A 331 -5.01 -11.60 14.32
C LEU A 331 -4.44 -13.01 14.48
N PRO A 332 -4.24 -13.50 15.73
CA PRO A 332 -3.81 -14.87 15.95
C PRO A 332 -4.85 -15.83 15.37
N ARG A 333 -4.38 -16.97 14.83
CA ARG A 333 -5.26 -18.03 14.36
C ARG A 333 -6.25 -18.37 15.49
N ALA A 334 -7.55 -18.24 15.21
CA ALA A 334 -8.52 -18.96 16.02
C ALA A 334 -8.14 -20.43 15.90
N GLU A 335 -7.84 -21.08 17.03
CA GLU A 335 -7.54 -22.51 17.05
C GLU A 335 -8.64 -23.24 16.27
N ALA A 336 -8.25 -23.89 15.18
CA ALA A 336 -9.16 -24.72 14.38
C ALA A 336 -9.48 -25.95 15.23
N GLY A 337 -10.49 -25.83 16.09
CA GLY A 337 -10.92 -26.95 16.90
C GLY A 337 -11.61 -26.59 18.20
N ALA A 338 -12.72 -25.89 18.14
CA ALA A 338 -13.75 -26.00 19.19
C ALA A 338 -15.04 -25.33 18.69
N ARG A 339 -15.83 -26.02 17.85
CA ARG A 339 -17.29 -26.17 17.98
C ARG A 339 -17.82 -27.01 16.84
#